data_895d09af0caee0994f22507e31c540ed
#
_entry.id   895d09af0caee0994f22507e31c540ed
#
_cell.length_a   1.000
_cell.length_b   1.000
_cell.length_c   1.000
_cell.angle_alpha   90.00
_cell.angle_beta   90.00
_cell.angle_gamma   90.00
#
_symmetry.space_group_name_H-M   'P 1'
#
loop_
_entity.id
_entity.type
_entity.pdbx_description
1 polymer ?
#
loop_
_entity_poly.entity_id
_entity_poly.type
_entity_poly.pdbx_seq_one_letter_code
_entity_poly.pdbx_strand_id
1 'polypeptide(L)'
;MKKPLNFAILKHVTTVNEACADDVIEALKGEYGTSKWLNKKSVLEALFTGQTNGFLKETRYEMVDGDLKIYFEAPPDGKEKINKYIPD
;
A
#
# COMPACT_ATOMS: atom_id res chain seq x y z
N MET A 1 4.46 12.96 -15.07
CA MET A 1 5.24 11.72 -14.85
C MET A 1 4.68 10.97 -13.64
N LYS A 2 4.41 9.69 -13.78
CA LYS A 2 3.87 8.93 -12.68
C LYS A 2 4.98 8.49 -11.70
N LYS A 3 4.59 8.33 -10.44
CA LYS A 3 5.52 7.93 -9.39
C LYS A 3 6.02 6.50 -9.58
N PRO A 4 7.19 6.15 -9.05
CA PRO A 4 7.56 4.75 -8.92
C PRO A 4 6.46 3.98 -8.18
N LEU A 5 6.26 2.73 -8.55
CA LEU A 5 5.15 1.94 -8.00
C LEU A 5 5.16 1.89 -6.47
N ASN A 6 6.31 1.70 -5.84
CA ASN A 6 6.38 1.64 -4.38
C ASN A 6 5.90 2.93 -3.73
N PHE A 7 6.20 4.08 -4.35
CA PHE A 7 5.75 5.37 -3.85
C PHE A 7 4.24 5.51 -4.02
N ALA A 8 3.72 5.05 -5.17
CA ALA A 8 2.28 5.09 -5.42
C ALA A 8 1.50 4.23 -4.42
N ILE A 9 2.06 3.08 -4.03
CA ILE A 9 1.46 2.22 -3.03
C ILE A 9 1.33 2.95 -1.70
N LEU A 10 2.42 3.56 -1.22
CA LEU A 10 2.41 4.31 0.03
C LEU A 10 1.43 5.47 -0.03
N LYS A 11 1.46 6.25 -1.12
CA LYS A 11 0.56 7.40 -1.25
C LYS A 11 -0.90 6.95 -1.26
N HIS A 12 -1.21 5.84 -1.91
CA HIS A 12 -2.58 5.35 -1.92
C HIS A 12 -3.08 5.05 -0.51
N VAL A 13 -2.25 4.42 0.32
CA VAL A 13 -2.66 4.08 1.69
C VAL A 13 -2.95 5.34 2.52
N THR A 14 -2.32 6.48 2.20
CA THR A 14 -2.63 7.73 2.91
C THR A 14 -4.02 8.27 2.59
N THR A 15 -4.65 7.80 1.52
CA THR A 15 -5.95 8.32 1.06
C THR A 15 -7.13 7.47 1.51
N VAL A 16 -6.89 6.35 2.18
CA VAL A 16 -7.94 5.44 2.63
C VAL A 16 -7.77 5.15 4.13
N ASN A 17 -8.80 4.60 4.75
CA ASN A 17 -8.73 4.26 6.16
C ASN A 17 -7.81 3.05 6.40
N GLU A 18 -7.92 2.07 5.52
CA GLU A 18 -7.03 0.90 5.54
C GLU A 18 -7.09 0.23 4.18
N ALA A 19 -6.09 -0.57 3.84
CA ALA A 19 -6.06 -1.31 2.59
C ALA A 19 -5.25 -2.58 2.72
N CYS A 20 -5.70 -3.64 2.05
CA CYS A 20 -4.91 -4.85 1.87
C CYS A 20 -4.27 -4.81 0.48
N ALA A 21 -3.42 -5.80 0.17
CA ALA A 21 -2.76 -5.84 -1.13
C ALA A 21 -3.75 -5.85 -2.29
N ASP A 22 -4.86 -6.59 -2.16
CA ASP A 22 -5.87 -6.65 -3.22
C ASP A 22 -6.51 -5.28 -3.48
N ASP A 23 -6.77 -4.53 -2.41
CA ASP A 23 -7.33 -3.17 -2.54
C ASP A 23 -6.37 -2.24 -3.27
N VAL A 24 -5.09 -2.33 -2.95
CA VAL A 24 -4.06 -1.50 -3.58
C VAL A 24 -3.93 -1.83 -5.06
N ILE A 25 -3.92 -3.13 -5.39
CA ILE A 25 -3.83 -3.58 -6.77
C ILE A 25 -5.01 -3.03 -7.58
N GLU A 26 -6.22 -3.16 -7.04
CA GLU A 26 -7.42 -2.68 -7.71
C GLU A 26 -7.35 -1.17 -7.95
N ALA A 27 -6.89 -0.42 -6.96
CA ALA A 27 -6.79 1.03 -7.05
C ALA A 27 -5.76 1.50 -8.07
N LEU A 28 -4.66 0.75 -8.21
CA LEU A 28 -3.53 1.17 -9.06
C LEU A 28 -3.50 0.52 -10.44
N LYS A 29 -4.37 -0.43 -10.72
CA LYS A 29 -4.31 -1.16 -11.99
C LYS A 29 -4.52 -0.28 -13.21
N GLY A 30 -5.25 0.82 -13.08
CA GLY A 30 -5.48 1.73 -14.19
C GLY A 30 -4.23 2.42 -14.68
N GLU A 31 -3.33 2.78 -13.77
CA GLU A 31 -2.09 3.49 -14.10
C GLU A 31 -0.88 2.55 -14.18
N TYR A 32 -0.89 1.48 -13.40
CA TYR A 32 0.25 0.57 -13.29
C TYR A 32 -0.07 -0.85 -13.74
N GLY A 33 -1.18 -1.05 -14.45
CA GLY A 33 -1.65 -2.39 -14.81
C GLY A 33 -0.69 -3.21 -15.65
N THR A 34 0.22 -2.55 -16.38
CA THR A 34 1.22 -3.26 -17.18
C THR A 34 2.49 -3.59 -16.41
N SER A 35 2.60 -3.12 -15.17
CA SER A 35 3.78 -3.42 -14.35
C SER A 35 3.74 -4.85 -13.85
N LYS A 36 4.83 -5.59 -14.05
CA LYS A 36 4.94 -6.94 -13.54
C LYS A 36 5.00 -6.99 -12.02
N TRP A 37 5.29 -5.85 -11.38
CA TRP A 37 5.37 -5.76 -9.92
C TRP A 37 4.03 -5.47 -9.27
N LEU A 38 2.98 -5.21 -10.06
CA LEU A 38 1.65 -5.01 -9.51
C LEU A 38 0.97 -6.37 -9.34
N ASN A 39 1.47 -7.15 -8.41
CA ASN A 39 0.91 -8.45 -8.07
C ASN A 39 0.87 -8.57 -6.55
N LYS A 40 0.12 -9.54 -6.05
CA LYS A 40 -0.15 -9.66 -4.63
C LYS A 40 1.13 -9.79 -3.79
N LYS A 41 2.05 -10.62 -4.21
CA LYS A 41 3.29 -10.86 -3.47
C LYS A 41 4.12 -9.58 -3.37
N SER A 42 4.37 -8.93 -4.50
CA SER A 42 5.20 -7.73 -4.54
C SER A 42 4.56 -6.56 -3.80
N VAL A 43 3.25 -6.40 -3.94
CA VAL A 43 2.53 -5.32 -3.25
C VAL A 43 2.55 -5.56 -1.74
N LEU A 44 2.33 -6.80 -1.31
CA LEU A 44 2.37 -7.13 0.12
C LEU A 44 3.75 -6.88 0.69
N GLU A 45 4.82 -7.24 -0.04
CA GLU A 45 6.19 -6.96 0.40
C GLU A 45 6.41 -5.46 0.56
N ALA A 46 5.89 -4.65 -0.36
CA ALA A 46 6.02 -3.20 -0.26
C ALA A 46 5.28 -2.65 0.96
N LEU A 47 4.11 -3.20 1.28
CA LEU A 47 3.36 -2.79 2.46
C LEU A 47 4.12 -3.14 3.74
N PHE A 48 4.69 -4.33 3.82
CA PHE A 48 5.51 -4.71 4.98
C PHE A 48 6.77 -3.85 5.10
N THR A 49 7.40 -3.51 3.97
CA THR A 49 8.55 -2.61 3.98
C THR A 49 8.16 -1.24 4.51
N GLY A 50 6.97 -0.74 4.10
CA GLY A 50 6.46 0.51 4.63
C GLY A 50 6.25 0.47 6.14
N GLN A 51 5.77 -0.67 6.65
CA GLN A 51 5.62 -0.86 8.10
C GLN A 51 6.97 -0.85 8.80
N THR A 52 7.95 -1.57 8.24
CA THR A 52 9.30 -1.63 8.82
C THR A 52 9.93 -0.24 8.89
N ASN A 53 9.65 0.61 7.91
CA ASN A 53 10.21 1.97 7.87
C ASN A 53 9.39 2.99 8.68
N GLY A 54 8.34 2.55 9.36
CA GLY A 54 7.56 3.44 10.20
C GLY A 54 6.51 4.27 9.46
N PHE A 55 6.23 3.96 8.20
CA PHE A 55 5.23 4.67 7.42
C PHE A 55 3.82 4.11 7.62
N LEU A 56 3.72 2.81 7.77
CA LEU A 56 2.45 2.10 7.83
C LEU A 56 2.35 1.27 9.09
N LYS A 57 1.13 0.85 9.40
CA LYS A 57 0.84 -0.01 10.55
C LYS A 57 -0.18 -1.06 10.12
N GLU A 58 0.07 -2.30 10.46
CA GLU A 58 -0.89 -3.37 10.24
C GLU A 58 -2.07 -3.17 11.20
N THR A 59 -3.30 -3.20 10.70
CA THR A 59 -4.49 -2.96 11.50
C THR A 59 -5.19 -4.25 11.89
N ARG A 60 -5.32 -5.17 10.94
CA ARG A 60 -6.03 -6.42 11.17
C ARG A 60 -5.76 -7.37 10.01
N TYR A 61 -6.20 -8.60 10.17
CA TYR A 61 -6.19 -9.56 9.06
C TYR A 61 -7.49 -10.33 9.11
N GLU A 62 -7.85 -10.93 7.96
CA GLU A 62 -9.02 -11.79 7.88
C GLU A 62 -8.82 -12.85 6.80
N MET A 63 -9.51 -13.98 6.97
CA MET A 63 -9.53 -15.03 5.95
C MET A 63 -10.80 -14.89 5.15
N VAL A 64 -10.67 -14.79 3.82
CA VAL A 64 -11.81 -14.69 2.92
C VAL A 64 -11.64 -15.76 1.84
N ASP A 65 -12.50 -16.75 1.84
CA ASP A 65 -12.46 -17.85 0.87
C ASP A 65 -11.08 -18.52 0.80
N GLY A 66 -10.46 -18.73 1.96
CA GLY A 66 -9.14 -19.36 2.04
C GLY A 66 -7.96 -18.43 1.76
N ASP A 67 -8.24 -17.17 1.47
CA ASP A 67 -7.22 -16.18 1.16
C ASP A 67 -7.01 -15.25 2.35
N LEU A 68 -5.77 -15.13 2.82
CA LEU A 68 -5.43 -14.26 3.94
C LEU A 68 -5.26 -12.82 3.45
N LYS A 69 -6.05 -11.91 4.02
CA LYS A 69 -5.96 -10.49 3.72
C LYS A 69 -5.41 -9.76 4.95
N ILE A 70 -4.30 -9.06 4.77
CA ILE A 70 -3.66 -8.27 5.83
C ILE A 70 -3.86 -6.80 5.49
N TYR A 71 -4.45 -6.06 6.42
CA TYR A 71 -4.80 -4.64 6.21
C TYR A 71 -3.80 -3.74 6.88
N PHE A 72 -3.51 -2.62 6.22
CA PHE A 72 -2.55 -1.62 6.70
C PHE A 72 -3.19 -0.25 6.67
N GLU A 73 -2.73 0.63 7.56
CA GLU A 73 -3.11 2.03 7.55
C GLU A 73 -1.86 2.89 7.61
N ALA A 74 -2.00 4.16 7.23
CA ALA A 74 -0.96 5.15 7.47
C ALA A 74 -1.41 5.96 8.68
N PRO A 75 -0.83 5.72 9.87
CA PRO A 75 -1.19 6.51 11.05
C PRO A 75 -0.78 7.97 10.85
N PRO A 76 -1.30 8.91 11.67
CA PRO A 76 -1.05 10.34 11.44
C PRO A 76 0.42 10.71 11.24
N ASP A 77 1.32 10.16 12.05
CA ASP A 77 2.74 10.43 11.90
C ASP A 77 3.33 9.77 10.66
N GLY A 78 2.87 8.56 10.33
CA GLY A 78 3.30 7.87 9.11
C GLY A 78 2.81 8.59 7.87
N LYS A 79 1.56 9.05 7.88
CA LYS A 79 0.98 9.80 6.77
C LYS A 79 1.77 11.09 6.54
N GLU A 80 2.13 11.80 7.62
CA GLU A 80 2.93 12.99 7.50
C GLU A 80 4.28 12.70 6.87
N LYS A 81 4.95 11.63 7.30
CA LYS A 81 6.24 11.23 6.74
C LYS A 81 6.13 10.88 5.27
N ILE A 82 5.11 10.12 4.89
CA ILE A 82 4.89 9.73 3.50
C ILE A 82 4.69 10.96 2.64
N ASN A 83 3.82 11.88 3.06
CA ASN A 83 3.51 13.07 2.28
C ASN A 83 4.69 14.03 2.17
N LYS A 84 5.55 14.04 3.17
CA LYS A 84 6.76 14.85 3.15
C LYS A 84 7.83 14.23 2.23
N TYR A 85 7.96 12.90 2.28
CA TYR A 85 8.95 12.17 1.52
C TYR A 85 8.56 12.03 0.04
N ILE A 86 7.26 11.89 -0.23
CA ILE A 86 6.72 11.68 -1.57
C ILE A 86 5.69 12.78 -1.85
N PRO A 87 6.10 13.95 -2.33
CA PRO A 87 5.14 15.03 -2.63
C PRO A 87 4.27 14.64 -3.82
N ASP A 88 3.08 15.22 -3.86
CA ASP A 88 2.12 14.99 -4.94
C ASP A 88 2.59 15.57 -6.28
#